data_723febadc1f98b73a04a2c108efe58ae
#
_entry.id   723febadc1f98b73a04a2c108efe58ae
#
_cell.length_a   1.000
_cell.length_b   1.000
_cell.length_c   1.000
_cell.angle_alpha   90.00
_cell.angle_beta   90.00
_cell.angle_gamma   90.00
#
_symmetry.space_group_name_H-M   'P 1'
#
loop_
_entity.id
_entity.type
_entity.pdbx_description
1 polymer ?
#
loop_
_entity_poly.entity_id
_entity_poly.type
_entity_poly.pdbx_seq_one_letter_code
_entity_poly.pdbx_strand_id
1 'polypeptide(L)' 'MTANKNDRFKHIKTGNVYVIISTTKIKIGEWVPGVIYTREDVEYGDLYTRELKDFETKFEKIYDI' A
#
# COMPACT_ATOMS: atom_id res chain seq x y z
N MET A 1 8.61 8.81 -3.81
CA MET A 1 7.13 8.83 -3.63
C MET A 1 6.79 8.43 -2.22
N THR A 2 5.85 9.09 -1.62
CA THR A 2 5.39 8.78 -0.27
C THR A 2 3.98 8.23 -0.30
N ALA A 3 3.76 7.16 0.47
CA ALA A 3 2.43 6.59 0.67
C ALA A 3 1.91 7.09 2.01
N ASN A 4 0.84 7.86 1.99
CA ASN A 4 0.24 8.43 3.18
C ASN A 4 -1.12 7.79 3.45
N LYS A 5 -1.57 7.86 4.70
CA LYS A 5 -2.89 7.37 5.10
C LYS A 5 -3.96 7.93 4.17
N ASN A 6 -4.86 7.06 3.74
CA ASN A 6 -5.98 7.35 2.82
C ASN A 6 -5.60 7.53 1.35
N ASP A 7 -4.31 7.48 1.01
CA ASP A 7 -3.91 7.48 -0.40
C ASP A 7 -4.42 6.22 -1.08
N ARG A 8 -4.78 6.34 -2.35
CA ARG A 8 -5.27 5.25 -3.17
C ARG A 8 -4.18 4.83 -4.15
N PHE A 9 -4.01 3.51 -4.28
CA PHE A 9 -3.03 2.95 -5.21
C PHE A 9 -3.68 1.83 -6.03
N LYS A 10 -3.23 1.71 -7.26
CA LYS A 10 -3.65 0.62 -8.15
C LYS A 10 -2.52 -0.40 -8.25
N HIS A 11 -2.84 -1.68 -8.02
CA HIS A 11 -1.89 -2.76 -8.26
C HIS A 11 -1.72 -2.91 -9.76
N ILE A 12 -0.50 -2.72 -10.25
CA ILE A 12 -0.23 -2.62 -11.70
C ILE A 12 -0.64 -3.90 -12.41
N LYS A 13 -0.29 -5.04 -11.85
CA LYS A 13 -0.52 -6.34 -12.48
C LYS A 13 -2.01 -6.70 -12.58
N THR A 14 -2.80 -6.40 -11.56
CA THR A 14 -4.21 -6.82 -11.50
C THR A 14 -5.21 -5.72 -11.77
N GLY A 15 -4.81 -4.46 -11.60
CA GLY A 15 -5.71 -3.31 -11.70
C GLY A 15 -6.57 -3.07 -10.46
N ASN A 16 -6.45 -3.91 -9.42
CA ASN A 16 -7.19 -3.72 -8.18
C ASN A 16 -6.74 -2.44 -7.47
N VAL A 17 -7.68 -1.75 -6.83
CA VAL A 17 -7.39 -0.52 -6.10
C VAL A 17 -7.35 -0.77 -4.60
N TYR A 18 -6.35 -0.18 -3.95
CA TYR A 18 -6.10 -0.33 -2.53
C TYR A 18 -5.98 1.03 -1.87
N VAL A 19 -6.29 1.07 -0.58
CA VAL A 19 -6.20 2.29 0.24
C VAL A 19 -5.16 2.07 1.33
N ILE A 20 -4.30 3.06 1.54
CA ILE A 20 -3.31 3.02 2.60
C ILE A 20 -3.99 3.26 3.94
N ILE A 21 -3.83 2.32 4.85
CA ILE A 21 -4.34 2.43 6.21
C ILE A 21 -3.33 3.15 7.10
N SER A 22 -2.07 2.78 6.98
CA SER A 22 -1.01 3.35 7.81
C SER A 22 0.34 3.02 7.22
N THR A 23 1.36 3.76 7.62
CA THR A 23 2.74 3.37 7.42
C THR A 23 3.21 2.60 8.65
N THR A 24 4.24 1.79 8.48
CA THR A 24 4.77 0.96 9.56
C THR A 24 6.26 0.69 9.32
N LYS A 25 6.84 -0.10 10.20
CA LYS A 25 8.19 -0.63 10.01
C LYS A 25 8.13 -2.14 10.03
N ILE A 26 8.91 -2.76 9.16
CA ILE A 26 8.99 -4.21 9.04
C ILE A 26 10.42 -4.62 9.35
N LYS A 27 10.58 -5.68 10.15
CA LYS A 27 11.89 -6.20 10.46
C LYS A 27 12.28 -7.31 9.49
N ILE A 28 13.26 -7.03 8.62
CA ILE A 28 13.83 -7.99 7.69
C ILE A 28 15.34 -7.94 7.90
N GLY A 29 15.82 -8.59 8.97
CA GLY A 29 17.19 -8.42 9.41
C GLY A 29 17.39 -7.08 10.11
N GLU A 30 16.97 -5.98 9.49
CA GLU A 30 16.91 -4.65 10.06
C GLU A 30 15.51 -4.06 9.87
N TRP A 31 15.23 -2.95 10.53
CA TRP A 31 13.94 -2.27 10.38
C TRP A 31 13.90 -1.47 9.07
N VAL A 32 12.88 -1.71 8.28
CA VAL A 32 12.67 -1.02 7.00
C VAL A 32 11.27 -0.41 6.96
N PRO A 33 11.09 0.69 6.21
CA PRO A 33 9.75 1.27 6.06
C PRO A 33 8.79 0.31 5.35
N GLY A 34 7.54 0.28 5.82
CA GLY A 34 6.50 -0.54 5.22
C GLY A 34 5.17 0.19 5.17
N VAL A 35 4.21 -0.40 4.50
CA VAL A 35 2.83 0.11 4.40
C VAL A 35 1.84 -0.97 4.76
N ILE A 36 0.74 -0.56 5.37
CA ILE A 36 -0.41 -1.41 5.65
C ILE A 36 -1.55 -0.89 4.76
N TYR A 37 -2.15 -1.79 4.00
CA TYR A 37 -3.17 -1.39 3.02
C TYR A 37 -4.26 -2.43 2.93
N THR A 38 -5.41 -2.05 2.35
CA THR A 38 -6.55 -2.93 2.15
C THR A 38 -7.21 -2.62 0.81
N ARG A 39 -8.01 -3.56 0.30
CA ARG A 39 -8.74 -3.34 -0.95
C ARG A 39 -9.86 -2.33 -0.72
N GLU A 40 -10.00 -1.41 -1.66
CA GLU A 40 -11.01 -0.37 -1.60
C GLU A 40 -12.44 -0.92 -1.77
N ASP A 41 -12.58 -1.93 -2.61
CA ASP A 41 -13.87 -2.46 -3.01
C ASP A 41 -14.42 -3.55 -2.07
N VAL A 42 -13.74 -3.82 -0.95
CA VAL A 42 -14.14 -4.84 0.01
C VAL A 42 -14.34 -4.18 1.38
N GLU A 43 -15.58 -4.23 1.89
CA GLU A 43 -15.91 -3.56 3.14
C GLU A 43 -15.16 -4.11 4.35
N TYR A 44 -14.98 -5.43 4.40
CA TYR A 44 -14.25 -6.12 5.48
C TYR A 44 -13.11 -6.93 4.90
N GLY A 45 -12.24 -6.24 4.16
CA GLY A 45 -11.10 -6.89 3.54
C GLY A 45 -9.96 -7.16 4.49
N ASP A 46 -9.06 -8.04 4.08
CA ASP A 46 -7.85 -8.31 4.83
C ASP A 46 -6.94 -7.09 4.80
N LEU A 47 -6.12 -6.97 5.85
CA LEU A 47 -5.04 -6.01 5.87
C LEU A 47 -3.79 -6.68 5.31
N TYR A 48 -3.14 -5.98 4.39
CA TYR A 48 -1.90 -6.44 3.77
C TYR A 48 -0.75 -5.54 4.22
N THR A 49 0.44 -6.11 4.28
CA THR A 49 1.65 -5.37 4.64
C THR A 49 2.72 -5.68 3.60
N ARG A 50 3.44 -4.66 3.20
CA ARG A 50 4.51 -4.79 2.22
C ARG A 50 5.60 -3.76 2.51
N GLU A 51 6.85 -4.10 2.20
CA GLU A 51 7.93 -3.13 2.28
C GLU A 51 7.65 -1.99 1.31
N LEU A 52 7.92 -0.74 1.75
CA LEU A 52 7.60 0.45 0.96
C LEU A 52 8.27 0.42 -0.42
N LYS A 53 9.55 0.06 -0.48
CA LYS A 53 10.26 -0.01 -1.77
C LYS A 53 9.63 -1.00 -2.73
N ASP A 54 9.25 -2.17 -2.24
CA ASP A 54 8.58 -3.17 -3.04
C ASP A 54 7.19 -2.70 -3.47
N PHE A 55 6.47 -2.04 -2.56
CA PHE A 55 5.16 -1.48 -2.85
C PHE A 55 5.24 -0.46 -4.00
N GLU A 56 6.23 0.42 -3.96
CA GLU A 56 6.41 1.45 -4.99
C GLU A 56 6.68 0.88 -6.38
N THR A 57 7.26 -0.33 -6.46
CA THR A 57 7.52 -0.97 -7.75
C THR A 57 6.30 -1.68 -8.32
N LYS A 58 5.35 -2.08 -7.48
CA LYS A 58 4.21 -2.91 -7.86
C LYS A 58 2.88 -2.16 -7.88
N PHE A 59 2.85 -0.97 -7.32
CA PHE A 59 1.62 -0.17 -7.21
C PHE A 59 1.86 1.23 -7.78
N GLU A 60 0.79 1.79 -8.31
CA GLU A 60 0.81 3.11 -8.92
C GLU A 60 -0.18 4.00 -8.19
N LYS A 61 0.28 5.18 -7.75
CA LYS A 61 -0.57 6.11 -7.02
C LYS A 61 -1.66 6.68 -7.92
N ILE A 62 -2.87 6.71 -7.39
CA ILE A 62 -4.01 7.34 -8.06
C ILE A 62 -4.14 8.75 -7.49
N TYR A 63 -4.12 9.73 -8.37
CA TYR A 63 -4.28 11.13 -8.00
C TYR A 63 -5.71 11.54 -8.30
N ASP A 64 -6.43 11.97 -7.26
CA ASP A 64 -7.77 12.51 -7.42
C ASP A 64 -7.64 14.01 -7.68
N ILE A 65 -8.27 14.45 -8.76
CA ILE A 65 -8.24 15.84 -9.15
C ILE A 65 -9.55 16.50 -8.78
#